data_6fa90b8a738c110688f0ee5e5403afc3
#
_entry.id   6fa90b8a738c110688f0ee5e5403afc3
#
_cell.length_a   1.000
_cell.length_b   1.000
_cell.length_c   1.000
_cell.angle_alpha   90.00
_cell.angle_beta   90.00
_cell.angle_gamma   90.00
#
_symmetry.space_group_name_H-M   'P 1'
#
loop_
_entity.id
_entity.type
_entity.pdbx_description
1 polymer ?
#
loop_
_entity_poly.entity_id
_entity_poly.type
_entity_poly.pdbx_seq_one_letter_code
_entity_poly.pdbx_strand_id
1 'polypeptide(L)'
;MIFVRSILFNVLFYLNTAFWLLVALPTFFMPYRAILWIAKTWGRINLVLLRVAGIDYEIRGREKIPTGALIVAAKHQSAWETFALLWMFDNPTFIIKRELQWIPIFGWLTIKGRMVPVDRSAGSQALTAMTARAKIELSEGRQLIIFPEGTRRAAGAEPRYKYGVAHLYAATGVPCLPIALNSGLFWPRRSILRFPGKVLVEILDPIASGLDKDEFYKRVQNEIETASARLIAESKSARPDG
;
A
#
# COMPACT_ATOMS: atom_id res chain seq x y z
N MET A 1 -19.19 -21.88 -5.83
CA MET A 1 -18.01 -21.53 -6.66
C MET A 1 -17.05 -20.53 -5.98
N ILE A 2 -17.53 -19.45 -5.31
CA ILE A 2 -16.68 -18.45 -4.64
C ILE A 2 -15.73 -19.09 -3.62
N PHE A 3 -16.22 -19.98 -2.75
CA PHE A 3 -15.41 -20.64 -1.73
C PHE A 3 -14.23 -21.41 -2.32
N VAL A 4 -14.48 -22.29 -3.32
CA VAL A 4 -13.42 -23.10 -3.95
C VAL A 4 -12.36 -22.22 -4.60
N ARG A 5 -12.77 -21.18 -5.37
CA ARG A 5 -11.85 -20.21 -5.99
C ARG A 5 -11.04 -19.43 -4.96
N SER A 6 -11.66 -19.08 -3.84
CA SER A 6 -10.99 -18.38 -2.74
C SER A 6 -9.93 -19.25 -2.08
N ILE A 7 -10.24 -20.52 -1.79
CA ILE A 7 -9.28 -21.45 -1.20
C ILE A 7 -8.12 -21.71 -2.16
N LEU A 8 -8.42 -21.99 -3.43
CA LEU A 8 -7.37 -22.19 -4.44
C LEU A 8 -6.44 -20.96 -4.55
N PHE A 9 -7.01 -19.77 -4.63
CA PHE A 9 -6.21 -18.54 -4.63
C PHE A 9 -5.37 -18.41 -3.36
N ASN A 10 -5.94 -18.65 -2.18
CA ASN A 10 -5.21 -18.52 -0.91
C ASN A 10 -4.03 -19.50 -0.86
N VAL A 11 -4.22 -20.74 -1.29
CA VAL A 11 -3.13 -21.74 -1.37
C VAL A 11 -2.04 -21.27 -2.31
N LEU A 12 -2.40 -20.85 -3.53
CA LEU A 12 -1.44 -20.33 -4.51
C LEU A 12 -0.71 -19.08 -4.01
N PHE A 13 -1.42 -18.17 -3.34
CA PHE A 13 -0.84 -16.96 -2.75
C PHE A 13 0.22 -17.28 -1.69
N TYR A 14 -0.07 -18.20 -0.76
CA TYR A 14 0.89 -18.57 0.28
C TYR A 14 2.06 -19.39 -0.26
N LEU A 15 1.83 -20.31 -1.20
CA LEU A 15 2.90 -21.06 -1.87
C LEU A 15 3.82 -20.12 -2.66
N ASN A 16 3.25 -19.20 -3.45
CA ASN A 16 4.00 -18.18 -4.17
C ASN A 16 4.81 -17.29 -3.20
N THR A 17 4.20 -16.89 -2.08
CA THR A 17 4.89 -16.08 -1.08
C THR A 17 6.06 -16.84 -0.45
N ALA A 18 5.85 -18.09 -0.03
CA ALA A 18 6.91 -18.94 0.54
C ALA A 18 8.06 -19.15 -0.47
N PHE A 19 7.73 -19.45 -1.73
CA PHE A 19 8.73 -19.59 -2.79
C PHE A 19 9.58 -18.32 -2.94
N TRP A 20 8.95 -17.14 -3.06
CA TRP A 20 9.69 -15.90 -3.25
C TRP A 20 10.47 -15.45 -2.00
N LEU A 21 10.02 -15.82 -0.80
CA LEU A 21 10.81 -15.60 0.43
C LEU A 21 12.14 -16.40 0.37
N LEU A 22 12.10 -17.64 -0.11
CA LEU A 22 13.30 -18.47 -0.26
C LEU A 22 14.21 -17.92 -1.39
N VAL A 23 13.65 -17.59 -2.56
CA VAL A 23 14.38 -16.98 -3.68
C VAL A 23 15.03 -15.65 -3.29
N ALA A 24 14.47 -14.95 -2.31
CA ALA A 24 15.02 -13.69 -1.83
C ALA A 24 16.25 -13.86 -0.89
N LEU A 25 16.53 -15.03 -0.34
CA LEU A 25 17.65 -15.23 0.59
C LEU A 25 19.01 -14.82 0.02
N PRO A 26 19.40 -15.17 -1.22
CA PRO A 26 20.67 -14.72 -1.79
C PRO A 26 20.82 -13.20 -1.87
N THR A 27 19.70 -12.44 -1.89
CA THR A 27 19.75 -10.96 -1.98
C THR A 27 20.38 -10.30 -0.74
N PHE A 28 20.57 -11.04 0.36
CA PHE A 28 21.30 -10.51 1.51
C PHE A 28 22.73 -10.10 1.17
N PHE A 29 23.34 -10.76 0.19
CA PHE A 29 24.68 -10.48 -0.32
C PHE A 29 24.70 -9.51 -1.51
N MET A 30 23.52 -9.01 -1.93
CA MET A 30 23.35 -8.14 -3.09
C MET A 30 22.88 -6.73 -2.67
N PRO A 31 22.98 -5.72 -3.54
CA PRO A 31 22.37 -4.40 -3.28
C PRO A 31 20.86 -4.50 -3.00
N TYR A 32 20.31 -3.54 -2.24
CA TYR A 32 18.87 -3.56 -1.88
C TYR A 32 17.93 -3.58 -3.10
N ARG A 33 18.41 -3.12 -4.25
CA ARG A 33 17.64 -3.17 -5.51
C ARG A 33 17.28 -4.59 -5.94
N ALA A 34 18.08 -5.58 -5.55
CA ALA A 34 17.79 -6.99 -5.84
C ALA A 34 16.53 -7.47 -5.10
N ILE A 35 16.43 -7.17 -3.79
CA ILE A 35 15.22 -7.51 -3.05
C ILE A 35 14.00 -6.72 -3.55
N LEU A 36 14.18 -5.47 -3.96
CA LEU A 36 13.11 -4.68 -4.54
C LEU A 36 12.58 -5.31 -5.84
N TRP A 37 13.47 -5.76 -6.71
CA TRP A 37 13.10 -6.46 -7.94
C TRP A 37 12.29 -7.73 -7.65
N ILE A 38 12.74 -8.55 -6.67
CA ILE A 38 12.03 -9.76 -6.23
C ILE A 38 10.65 -9.40 -5.67
N ALA A 39 10.55 -8.40 -4.80
CA ALA A 39 9.30 -7.96 -4.21
C ALA A 39 8.31 -7.45 -5.27
N LYS A 40 8.78 -6.70 -6.27
CA LYS A 40 7.97 -6.26 -7.41
C LYS A 40 7.49 -7.43 -8.28
N THR A 41 8.35 -8.40 -8.51
CA THR A 41 8.01 -9.62 -9.27
C THR A 41 6.99 -10.46 -8.52
N TRP A 42 7.18 -10.67 -7.22
CA TRP A 42 6.19 -11.31 -6.34
C TRP A 42 4.85 -10.58 -6.38
N GLY A 43 4.86 -9.25 -6.29
CA GLY A 43 3.65 -8.44 -6.37
C GLY A 43 2.91 -8.61 -7.69
N ARG A 44 3.64 -8.57 -8.82
CA ARG A 44 3.09 -8.77 -10.16
C ARG A 44 2.45 -10.16 -10.34
N ILE A 45 3.12 -11.20 -9.85
CA ILE A 45 2.59 -12.56 -9.92
C ILE A 45 1.30 -12.68 -9.11
N ASN A 46 1.24 -12.09 -7.90
CA ASN A 46 0.01 -12.08 -7.10
C ASN A 46 -1.15 -11.35 -7.78
N LEU A 47 -0.88 -10.27 -8.52
CA LEU A 47 -1.90 -9.61 -9.34
C LEU A 47 -2.46 -10.54 -10.43
N VAL A 48 -1.62 -11.39 -11.03
CA VAL A 48 -2.07 -12.40 -11.99
C VAL A 48 -2.85 -13.52 -11.31
N LEU A 49 -2.35 -14.03 -10.16
CA LEU A 49 -3.00 -15.09 -9.40
C LEU A 49 -4.42 -14.71 -8.91
N LEU A 50 -4.69 -13.41 -8.70
CA LEU A 50 -6.02 -12.94 -8.31
C LEU A 50 -7.12 -13.29 -9.33
N ARG A 51 -6.77 -13.49 -10.59
CA ARG A 51 -7.71 -13.92 -11.63
C ARG A 51 -8.33 -15.30 -11.33
N VAL A 52 -7.62 -16.16 -10.58
CA VAL A 52 -8.16 -17.44 -10.09
C VAL A 52 -9.38 -17.20 -9.18
N ALA A 53 -9.31 -16.15 -8.34
CA ALA A 53 -10.45 -15.74 -7.52
C ALA A 53 -11.50 -14.91 -8.30
N GLY A 54 -11.25 -14.61 -9.59
CA GLY A 54 -12.10 -13.75 -10.41
C GLY A 54 -11.97 -12.28 -10.10
N ILE A 55 -10.86 -11.87 -9.51
CA ILE A 55 -10.56 -10.48 -9.22
C ILE A 55 -9.63 -9.96 -10.29
N ASP A 56 -10.07 -8.93 -11.00
CA ASP A 56 -9.26 -8.12 -11.91
C ASP A 56 -9.04 -6.72 -11.30
N TYR A 57 -8.30 -5.86 -11.97
CA TYR A 57 -8.05 -4.49 -11.50
C TYR A 57 -7.93 -3.51 -12.66
N GLU A 58 -8.21 -2.24 -12.36
CA GLU A 58 -8.06 -1.11 -13.26
C GLU A 58 -7.38 0.04 -12.50
N ILE A 59 -6.35 0.63 -13.11
CA ILE A 59 -5.60 1.74 -12.53
C ILE A 59 -5.83 2.97 -13.41
N ARG A 60 -6.38 4.02 -12.81
CA ARG A 60 -6.67 5.31 -13.45
C ARG A 60 -5.71 6.37 -12.94
N GLY A 61 -5.32 7.31 -13.80
CA GLY A 61 -4.46 8.44 -13.44
C GLY A 61 -2.99 8.07 -13.28
N ARG A 62 -2.51 6.99 -13.92
CA ARG A 62 -1.10 6.56 -13.78
C ARG A 62 -0.11 7.60 -14.31
N GLU A 63 -0.52 8.39 -15.27
CA GLU A 63 0.23 9.53 -15.84
C GLU A 63 0.47 10.66 -14.84
N LYS A 64 -0.28 10.70 -13.74
CA LYS A 64 -0.15 11.70 -12.68
C LYS A 64 0.98 11.40 -11.68
N ILE A 65 1.63 10.24 -11.78
CA ILE A 65 2.71 9.86 -10.86
C ILE A 65 3.93 10.72 -11.15
N PRO A 66 4.35 11.60 -10.22
CA PRO A 66 5.56 12.39 -10.41
C PRO A 66 6.81 11.51 -10.36
N THR A 67 7.85 11.93 -11.03
CA THR A 67 9.18 11.32 -10.91
C THR A 67 9.88 11.74 -9.61
N GLY A 68 10.75 10.88 -9.07
CA GLY A 68 11.59 11.21 -7.91
C GLY A 68 10.92 10.97 -6.56
N ALA A 69 11.37 11.73 -5.56
CA ALA A 69 10.92 11.59 -4.17
C ALA A 69 9.45 11.98 -3.99
N LEU A 70 8.69 11.11 -3.34
CA LEU A 70 7.24 11.26 -3.24
C LEU A 70 6.71 10.57 -1.99
N ILE A 71 5.79 11.20 -1.27
CA ILE A 71 4.92 10.50 -0.30
C ILE A 71 3.72 9.97 -1.07
N VAL A 72 3.44 8.69 -0.96
CA VAL A 72 2.23 8.06 -1.51
C VAL A 72 1.27 7.75 -0.38
N ALA A 73 0.21 8.54 -0.25
CA ALA A 73 -0.83 8.33 0.76
C ALA A 73 -1.97 7.50 0.16
N ALA A 74 -2.06 6.23 0.52
CA ALA A 74 -3.03 5.32 -0.08
C ALA A 74 -4.10 4.86 0.92
N LYS A 75 -5.33 4.71 0.44
CA LYS A 75 -6.40 4.03 1.18
C LYS A 75 -5.98 2.61 1.53
N HIS A 76 -6.37 2.11 2.73
CA HIS A 76 -5.96 0.78 3.20
C HIS A 76 -7.16 -0.09 3.57
N GLN A 77 -7.57 -0.99 2.69
CA GLN A 77 -8.76 -1.84 2.86
C GLN A 77 -8.42 -3.34 2.89
N SER A 78 -7.39 -3.77 2.15
CA SER A 78 -7.05 -5.19 2.02
C SER A 78 -5.54 -5.46 2.03
N ALA A 79 -5.12 -6.68 1.73
CA ALA A 79 -3.71 -6.98 1.46
C ALA A 79 -3.32 -6.61 0.01
N TRP A 80 -4.30 -6.41 -0.87
CA TRP A 80 -4.12 -6.13 -2.29
C TRP A 80 -3.17 -4.96 -2.55
N GLU A 81 -3.40 -3.84 -1.88
CA GLU A 81 -2.62 -2.63 -2.10
C GLU A 81 -1.15 -2.77 -1.68
N THR A 82 -0.81 -3.68 -0.78
CA THR A 82 0.59 -3.85 -0.35
C THR A 82 1.49 -4.36 -1.46
N PHE A 83 0.99 -5.26 -2.31
CA PHE A 83 1.78 -5.77 -3.44
C PHE A 83 1.49 -5.03 -4.75
N ALA A 84 0.30 -4.48 -4.93
CA ALA A 84 -0.01 -3.67 -6.10
C ALA A 84 0.82 -2.38 -6.14
N LEU A 85 0.91 -1.66 -5.02
CA LEU A 85 1.71 -0.44 -4.92
C LEU A 85 3.22 -0.72 -5.06
N LEU A 86 3.71 -1.87 -4.60
CA LEU A 86 5.10 -2.29 -4.88
C LEU A 86 5.40 -2.31 -6.37
N TRP A 87 4.47 -2.85 -7.16
CA TRP A 87 4.64 -2.95 -8.60
C TRP A 87 4.44 -1.62 -9.33
N MET A 88 3.57 -0.76 -8.82
CA MET A 88 3.18 0.49 -9.50
C MET A 88 4.28 1.55 -9.52
N PHE A 89 5.15 1.59 -8.50
CA PHE A 89 6.19 2.60 -8.34
C PHE A 89 7.58 2.07 -8.68
N ASP A 90 8.50 2.95 -9.08
CA ASP A 90 9.84 2.55 -9.53
C ASP A 90 10.74 2.10 -8.39
N ASN A 91 10.82 2.89 -7.32
CA ASN A 91 11.66 2.63 -6.17
C ASN A 91 10.87 2.77 -4.85
N PRO A 92 9.79 1.97 -4.66
CA PRO A 92 8.92 2.11 -3.51
C PRO A 92 9.59 1.66 -2.20
N THR A 93 9.19 2.30 -1.12
CA THR A 93 9.41 1.82 0.24
C THR A 93 8.16 2.04 1.07
N PHE A 94 7.94 1.24 2.11
CA PHE A 94 6.73 1.32 2.93
C PHE A 94 7.04 1.77 4.34
N ILE A 95 6.12 2.54 4.92
CA ILE A 95 6.02 2.66 6.36
C ILE A 95 5.31 1.40 6.88
N ILE A 96 5.99 0.64 7.71
CA ILE A 96 5.50 -0.64 8.24
C ILE A 96 5.46 -0.64 9.77
N LYS A 97 4.64 -1.51 10.34
CA LYS A 97 4.64 -1.77 11.78
C LYS A 97 5.97 -2.43 12.19
N ARG A 98 6.66 -1.91 13.23
CA ARG A 98 7.97 -2.40 13.66
C ARG A 98 7.99 -3.91 13.92
N GLU A 99 6.93 -4.45 14.50
CA GLU A 99 6.83 -5.88 14.85
C GLU A 99 6.84 -6.80 13.63
N LEU A 100 6.55 -6.28 12.42
CA LEU A 100 6.70 -7.06 11.18
C LEU A 100 8.15 -7.42 10.90
N GLN A 101 9.11 -6.65 11.43
CA GLN A 101 10.53 -6.94 11.29
C GLN A 101 11.00 -8.13 12.14
N TRP A 102 10.16 -8.59 13.09
CA TRP A 102 10.47 -9.76 13.92
C TRP A 102 10.06 -11.10 13.26
N ILE A 103 9.27 -11.04 12.17
CA ILE A 103 8.87 -12.25 11.43
C ILE A 103 10.11 -12.80 10.71
N PRO A 104 10.50 -14.07 10.98
CA PRO A 104 11.66 -14.67 10.34
C PRO A 104 11.59 -14.58 8.81
N ILE A 105 12.75 -14.35 8.18
CA ILE A 105 12.93 -14.13 6.74
C ILE A 105 12.23 -12.85 6.27
N PHE A 106 10.90 -12.77 6.38
CA PHE A 106 10.14 -11.60 5.92
C PHE A 106 10.64 -10.30 6.57
N GLY A 107 10.80 -10.29 7.89
CA GLY A 107 11.29 -9.13 8.62
C GLY A 107 12.69 -8.72 8.18
N TRP A 108 13.59 -9.68 8.02
CA TRP A 108 14.95 -9.42 7.54
C TRP A 108 14.96 -8.82 6.13
N LEU A 109 14.07 -9.29 5.25
CA LEU A 109 13.91 -8.74 3.90
C LEU A 109 13.35 -7.31 3.92
N THR A 110 12.47 -6.98 4.88
CA THR A 110 11.99 -5.60 5.04
C THR A 110 13.11 -4.65 5.50
N ILE A 111 14.02 -5.13 6.36
CA ILE A 111 15.22 -4.38 6.78
C ILE A 111 16.15 -4.20 5.57
N LYS A 112 16.46 -5.27 4.85
CA LYS A 112 17.29 -5.25 3.63
C LYS A 112 16.68 -4.35 2.54
N GLY A 113 15.34 -4.36 2.38
CA GLY A 113 14.58 -3.50 1.48
C GLY A 113 14.48 -2.05 1.95
N ARG A 114 15.03 -1.75 3.14
CA ARG A 114 15.07 -0.40 3.71
C ARG A 114 13.67 0.17 3.94
N MET A 115 12.73 -0.65 4.40
CA MET A 115 11.42 -0.19 4.82
C MET A 115 11.51 0.65 6.10
N VAL A 116 10.57 1.56 6.30
CA VAL A 116 10.55 2.50 7.43
C VAL A 116 9.69 1.93 8.56
N PRO A 117 10.29 1.41 9.65
CA PRO A 117 9.52 0.85 10.75
C PRO A 117 8.92 1.94 11.64
N VAL A 118 7.71 1.70 12.15
CA VAL A 118 7.04 2.55 13.14
C VAL A 118 6.68 1.76 14.38
N ASP A 119 7.21 2.18 15.51
CA ASP A 119 6.77 1.72 16.82
C ASP A 119 5.58 2.56 17.29
N ARG A 120 4.37 2.03 17.15
CA ARG A 120 3.16 2.76 17.49
C ARG A 120 2.93 2.96 18.98
N SER A 121 3.71 2.28 19.83
CA SER A 121 3.63 2.41 21.29
C SER A 121 4.48 3.58 21.81
N ALA A 122 5.47 4.05 21.04
CA ALA A 122 6.43 5.06 21.47
C ALA A 122 5.96 6.52 21.27
N GLY A 123 4.68 6.77 21.00
CA GLY A 123 4.10 8.11 20.94
C GLY A 123 4.85 9.07 20.00
N SER A 124 5.24 10.24 20.52
CA SER A 124 5.96 11.27 19.74
C SER A 124 7.36 10.83 19.28
N GLN A 125 8.04 9.99 20.04
CA GLN A 125 9.36 9.45 19.67
C GLN A 125 9.26 8.58 18.42
N ALA A 126 8.19 7.79 18.29
CA ALA A 126 7.92 7.00 17.08
C ALA A 126 7.84 7.89 15.84
N LEU A 127 7.19 9.03 15.96
CA LEU A 127 7.00 9.97 14.86
C LEU A 127 8.32 10.60 14.43
N THR A 128 9.15 11.00 15.40
CA THR A 128 10.50 11.55 15.15
C THR A 128 11.40 10.52 14.46
N ALA A 129 11.47 9.29 14.98
CA ALA A 129 12.30 8.22 14.42
C ALA A 129 11.82 7.83 13.00
N MET A 130 10.50 7.70 12.79
CA MET A 130 9.91 7.45 11.48
C MET A 130 10.29 8.55 10.47
N THR A 131 10.16 9.80 10.88
CA THR A 131 10.45 10.94 10.00
C THR A 131 11.92 11.03 9.64
N ALA A 132 12.82 10.80 10.60
CA ALA A 132 14.26 10.77 10.34
C ALA A 132 14.62 9.69 9.32
N ARG A 133 14.07 8.49 9.47
CA ARG A 133 14.29 7.40 8.52
C ARG A 133 13.67 7.69 7.17
N ALA A 134 12.45 8.22 7.13
CA ALA A 134 11.76 8.60 5.90
C ALA A 134 12.55 9.64 5.08
N LYS A 135 13.15 10.64 5.73
CA LYS A 135 14.00 11.65 5.06
C LYS A 135 15.17 11.02 4.31
N ILE A 136 15.82 10.00 4.90
CA ILE A 136 16.92 9.28 4.25
C ILE A 136 16.43 8.58 2.98
N GLU A 137 15.30 7.91 3.03
CA GLU A 137 14.78 7.19 1.87
C GLU A 137 14.31 8.16 0.76
N LEU A 138 13.66 9.25 1.15
CA LEU A 138 13.20 10.28 0.22
C LEU A 138 14.38 11.05 -0.43
N SER A 139 15.47 11.32 0.30
CA SER A 139 16.66 11.99 -0.27
C SER A 139 17.32 11.17 -1.38
N GLU A 140 17.07 9.86 -1.45
CA GLU A 140 17.50 8.97 -2.52
C GLU A 140 16.46 8.84 -3.67
N GLY A 141 15.45 9.71 -3.71
CA GLY A 141 14.42 9.73 -4.77
C GLY A 141 13.39 8.60 -4.65
N ARG A 142 13.25 7.97 -3.47
CA ARG A 142 12.31 6.88 -3.29
C ARG A 142 10.87 7.37 -3.13
N GLN A 143 9.91 6.52 -3.49
CA GLN A 143 8.48 6.73 -3.26
C GLN A 143 8.10 6.06 -1.93
N LEU A 144 7.79 6.88 -0.93
CA LEU A 144 7.46 6.42 0.42
C LEU A 144 5.96 6.20 0.57
N ILE A 145 5.54 4.95 0.62
CA ILE A 145 4.15 4.57 0.73
C ILE A 145 3.73 4.55 2.20
N ILE A 146 2.70 5.32 2.51
CA ILE A 146 2.06 5.35 3.81
C ILE A 146 0.57 5.05 3.67
N PHE A 147 0.04 4.28 4.63
CA PHE A 147 -1.40 4.11 4.80
C PHE A 147 -1.85 5.01 5.97
N PRO A 148 -2.49 6.17 5.70
CA PRO A 148 -2.80 7.15 6.76
C PRO A 148 -3.69 6.61 7.86
N GLU A 149 -4.53 5.62 7.56
CA GLU A 149 -5.40 4.95 8.54
C GLU A 149 -4.60 4.08 9.55
N GLY A 150 -3.37 3.73 9.20
CA GLY A 150 -2.48 2.90 10.01
C GLY A 150 -2.93 1.45 10.17
N THR A 151 -4.09 1.08 9.68
CA THR A 151 -4.63 -0.30 9.69
C THR A 151 -5.68 -0.44 8.59
N ARG A 152 -5.88 -1.65 8.09
CA ARG A 152 -6.93 -1.93 7.10
C ARG A 152 -8.32 -1.64 7.68
N ARG A 153 -9.13 -0.88 6.94
CA ARG A 153 -10.53 -0.54 7.23
C ARG A 153 -11.43 -1.19 6.18
N ALA A 154 -12.64 -1.57 6.58
CA ALA A 154 -13.61 -2.09 5.62
C ALA A 154 -13.96 -1.01 4.58
N ALA A 155 -14.33 -1.42 3.37
CA ALA A 155 -14.83 -0.51 2.36
C ALA A 155 -16.10 0.22 2.87
N GLY A 156 -16.13 1.55 2.76
CA GLY A 156 -17.23 2.38 3.26
C GLY A 156 -17.25 2.60 4.78
N ALA A 157 -16.26 2.08 5.54
CA ALA A 157 -16.16 2.38 6.97
C ALA A 157 -15.74 3.83 7.20
N GLU A 158 -16.23 4.42 8.30
CA GLU A 158 -15.84 5.76 8.72
C GLU A 158 -14.33 5.96 8.73
N PRO A 159 -13.79 7.01 8.10
CA PRO A 159 -12.36 7.25 8.03
C PRO A 159 -11.75 7.57 9.40
N ARG A 160 -10.57 7.01 9.67
CA ARG A 160 -9.80 7.30 10.91
C ARG A 160 -8.34 7.47 10.57
N TYR A 161 -7.98 8.64 10.08
CA TYR A 161 -6.60 8.94 9.70
C TYR A 161 -5.75 9.26 10.93
N LYS A 162 -4.47 8.91 10.86
CA LYS A 162 -3.45 9.31 11.83
C LYS A 162 -2.75 10.56 11.35
N TYR A 163 -2.54 11.51 12.24
CA TYR A 163 -1.90 12.80 11.93
C TYR A 163 -0.43 12.65 11.49
N GLY A 164 0.15 11.45 11.65
CA GLY A 164 1.52 11.15 11.21
C GLY A 164 1.80 11.40 9.74
N VAL A 165 0.79 11.31 8.86
CA VAL A 165 0.96 11.63 7.43
C VAL A 165 1.21 13.13 7.22
N ALA A 166 0.51 13.99 7.96
CA ALA A 166 0.70 15.45 7.90
C ALA A 166 2.04 15.88 8.50
N HIS A 167 2.45 15.23 9.59
CA HIS A 167 3.77 15.47 10.16
C HIS A 167 4.88 15.11 9.19
N LEU A 168 4.77 13.94 8.54
CA LEU A 168 5.72 13.49 7.54
C LEU A 168 5.81 14.45 6.35
N TYR A 169 4.67 14.85 5.79
CA TYR A 169 4.58 15.79 4.68
C TYR A 169 5.29 17.11 5.01
N ALA A 170 4.94 17.75 6.12
CA ALA A 170 5.54 19.04 6.50
C ALA A 170 7.05 18.90 6.83
N ALA A 171 7.47 17.80 7.44
CA ALA A 171 8.86 17.61 7.82
C ALA A 171 9.78 17.24 6.67
N THR A 172 9.27 16.69 5.57
CA THR A 172 10.07 16.22 4.43
C THR A 172 10.09 17.21 3.26
N GLY A 173 9.05 18.05 3.13
CA GLY A 173 8.96 19.04 2.06
C GLY A 173 8.81 18.45 0.66
N VAL A 174 8.43 17.17 0.54
CA VAL A 174 8.16 16.52 -0.76
C VAL A 174 6.67 16.50 -1.07
N PRO A 175 6.25 16.44 -2.34
CA PRO A 175 4.84 16.33 -2.70
C PRO A 175 4.24 15.01 -2.19
N CYS A 176 2.90 15.01 -2.04
CA CYS A 176 2.14 13.84 -1.67
C CYS A 176 1.18 13.44 -2.78
N LEU A 177 1.17 12.16 -3.13
CA LEU A 177 0.27 11.56 -4.11
C LEU A 177 -0.83 10.77 -3.39
N PRO A 178 -2.07 11.26 -3.37
CA PRO A 178 -3.18 10.52 -2.80
C PRO A 178 -3.63 9.40 -3.75
N ILE A 179 -3.96 8.23 -3.19
CA ILE A 179 -4.49 7.08 -3.94
C ILE A 179 -5.75 6.56 -3.28
N ALA A 180 -6.84 6.55 -4.03
CA ALA A 180 -8.12 5.98 -3.67
C ALA A 180 -8.29 4.57 -4.27
N LEU A 181 -9.04 3.70 -3.59
CA LEU A 181 -9.32 2.36 -4.09
C LEU A 181 -10.54 1.74 -3.37
N ASN A 182 -11.03 0.62 -3.91
CA ASN A 182 -12.18 -0.12 -3.39
C ASN A 182 -11.87 -1.61 -3.13
N SER A 183 -10.60 -1.97 -2.97
CA SER A 183 -10.12 -3.36 -2.85
C SER A 183 -10.82 -4.18 -1.77
N GLY A 184 -11.29 -3.52 -0.70
CA GLY A 184 -12.00 -4.16 0.42
C GLY A 184 -13.32 -4.80 0.05
N LEU A 185 -13.94 -4.42 -1.09
CA LEU A 185 -15.15 -5.06 -1.62
C LEU A 185 -14.88 -6.49 -2.11
N PHE A 186 -13.67 -6.75 -2.60
CA PHE A 186 -13.30 -8.01 -3.25
C PHE A 186 -12.40 -8.87 -2.38
N TRP A 187 -11.54 -8.23 -1.58
CA TRP A 187 -10.67 -8.89 -0.61
C TRP A 187 -10.85 -8.28 0.79
N PRO A 188 -11.93 -8.61 1.50
CA PRO A 188 -12.21 -8.05 2.82
C PRO A 188 -11.12 -8.41 3.84
N ARG A 189 -10.89 -7.48 4.78
CA ARG A 189 -9.99 -7.70 5.91
C ARG A 189 -10.44 -8.92 6.73
N ARG A 190 -9.50 -9.79 7.13
CA ARG A 190 -9.75 -10.97 7.98
C ARG A 190 -10.73 -11.98 7.40
N SER A 191 -10.96 -11.97 6.10
CA SER A 191 -11.78 -12.96 5.42
C SER A 191 -10.91 -13.95 4.64
N ILE A 192 -11.29 -15.21 4.60
CA ILE A 192 -10.73 -16.21 3.70
C ILE A 192 -11.37 -16.15 2.31
N LEU A 193 -12.55 -15.51 2.21
CA LEU A 193 -13.27 -15.37 0.96
C LEU A 193 -12.71 -14.22 0.10
N ARG A 194 -12.75 -14.45 -1.20
CA ARG A 194 -12.42 -13.49 -2.26
C ARG A 194 -13.63 -13.39 -3.17
N PHE A 195 -14.15 -12.19 -3.31
CA PHE A 195 -15.34 -11.95 -4.12
C PHE A 195 -14.92 -11.51 -5.52
N PRO A 196 -15.47 -12.12 -6.58
CA PRO A 196 -15.12 -11.76 -7.95
C PRO A 196 -15.53 -10.32 -8.25
N GLY A 197 -14.79 -9.67 -9.13
CA GLY A 197 -15.03 -8.31 -9.59
C GLY A 197 -13.75 -7.56 -9.92
N LYS A 198 -13.87 -6.24 -10.10
CA LYS A 198 -12.77 -5.39 -10.53
C LYS A 198 -12.37 -4.41 -9.41
N VAL A 199 -11.14 -4.51 -8.92
CA VAL A 199 -10.55 -3.50 -8.04
C VAL A 199 -10.26 -2.26 -8.86
N LEU A 200 -10.88 -1.14 -8.50
CA LEU A 200 -10.62 0.16 -9.08
C LEU A 200 -9.62 0.90 -8.20
N VAL A 201 -8.58 1.44 -8.82
CA VAL A 201 -7.57 2.29 -8.19
C VAL A 201 -7.55 3.60 -8.93
N GLU A 202 -7.58 4.69 -8.20
CA GLU A 202 -7.47 6.03 -8.76
C GLU A 202 -6.32 6.78 -8.12
N ILE A 203 -5.38 7.19 -8.96
CA ILE A 203 -4.28 8.06 -8.61
C ILE A 203 -4.80 9.49 -8.80
N LEU A 204 -4.85 10.23 -7.69
CA LEU A 204 -5.37 11.58 -7.67
C LEU A 204 -4.27 12.59 -8.03
N ASP A 205 -4.63 13.86 -8.12
CA ASP A 205 -3.65 14.88 -8.42
C ASP A 205 -2.67 15.06 -7.26
N PRO A 206 -1.36 15.21 -7.54
CA PRO A 206 -0.37 15.40 -6.49
C PRO A 206 -0.64 16.68 -5.70
N ILE A 207 -0.58 16.57 -4.37
CA ILE A 207 -0.59 17.72 -3.46
C ILE A 207 0.85 18.23 -3.39
N ALA A 208 1.09 19.46 -3.90
CA ALA A 208 2.39 20.09 -3.83
C ALA A 208 2.86 20.28 -2.39
N SER A 209 4.17 20.36 -2.15
CA SER A 209 4.73 20.70 -0.83
C SER A 209 4.41 22.15 -0.45
N GLY A 210 4.41 22.44 0.87
CA GLY A 210 4.29 23.79 1.39
C GLY A 210 2.95 24.17 2.01
N LEU A 211 1.94 23.29 1.98
CA LEU A 211 0.70 23.51 2.72
C LEU A 211 0.95 23.42 4.23
N ASP A 212 0.11 24.11 5.01
CA ASP A 212 0.01 23.89 6.44
C ASP A 212 -0.41 22.46 6.76
N LYS A 213 0.00 21.96 7.93
CA LYS A 213 -0.26 20.56 8.35
C LYS A 213 -1.73 20.22 8.41
N ASP A 214 -2.55 21.14 8.95
CA ASP A 214 -3.97 20.90 9.14
C ASP A 214 -4.73 21.01 7.82
N GLU A 215 -4.32 21.94 6.97
CA GLU A 215 -4.85 22.07 5.61
C GLU A 215 -4.53 20.82 4.79
N PHE A 216 -3.26 20.38 4.77
CA PHE A 216 -2.84 19.16 4.11
C PHE A 216 -3.60 17.95 4.64
N TYR A 217 -3.73 17.81 5.97
CA TYR A 217 -4.41 16.67 6.59
C TYR A 217 -5.87 16.57 6.13
N LYS A 218 -6.61 17.68 6.18
CA LYS A 218 -7.99 17.74 5.73
C LYS A 218 -8.12 17.45 4.24
N ARG A 219 -7.24 18.01 3.45
CA ARG A 219 -7.23 17.85 1.99
C ARG A 219 -6.97 16.40 1.58
N VAL A 220 -5.89 15.78 2.06
CA VAL A 220 -5.54 14.40 1.70
C VAL A 220 -6.62 13.41 2.13
N GLN A 221 -7.22 13.61 3.32
CA GLN A 221 -8.33 12.78 3.79
C GLN A 221 -9.55 12.96 2.90
N ASN A 222 -9.98 14.20 2.64
CA ASN A 222 -11.17 14.48 1.84
C ASN A 222 -11.03 13.93 0.40
N GLU A 223 -9.89 14.15 -0.25
CA GLU A 223 -9.65 13.67 -1.61
C GLU A 223 -9.71 12.13 -1.69
N ILE A 224 -9.02 11.43 -0.80
CA ILE A 224 -9.00 9.95 -0.79
C ILE A 224 -10.39 9.39 -0.46
N GLU A 225 -11.10 9.95 0.52
CA GLU A 225 -12.40 9.41 0.93
C GLU A 225 -13.49 9.67 -0.11
N THR A 226 -13.52 10.87 -0.68
CA THR A 226 -14.48 11.22 -1.76
C THR A 226 -14.29 10.31 -2.97
N ALA A 227 -13.05 10.13 -3.42
CA ALA A 227 -12.76 9.25 -4.54
C ALA A 227 -13.05 7.79 -4.20
N SER A 228 -12.68 7.30 -2.99
CA SER A 228 -12.96 5.93 -2.57
C SER A 228 -14.47 5.64 -2.50
N ALA A 229 -15.27 6.58 -1.99
CA ALA A 229 -16.73 6.46 -1.95
C ALA A 229 -17.32 6.34 -3.36
N ARG A 230 -16.83 7.17 -4.31
CA ARG A 230 -17.24 7.11 -5.72
C ARG A 230 -16.88 5.76 -6.36
N LEU A 231 -15.65 5.24 -6.16
CA LEU A 231 -15.23 3.93 -6.68
C LEU A 231 -16.05 2.77 -6.10
N ILE A 232 -16.45 2.86 -4.83
CA ILE A 232 -17.34 1.88 -4.19
C ILE A 232 -18.73 1.92 -4.83
N ALA A 233 -19.30 3.11 -5.04
CA ALA A 233 -20.60 3.28 -5.66
C ALA A 233 -20.61 2.76 -7.12
N GLU A 234 -19.57 3.10 -7.90
CA GLU A 234 -19.37 2.61 -9.26
C GLU A 234 -19.36 1.07 -9.32
N SER A 235 -18.63 0.43 -8.41
CA SER A 235 -18.56 -1.04 -8.38
C SER A 235 -19.86 -1.70 -7.93
N LYS A 236 -20.69 -1.03 -7.14
CA LYS A 236 -22.00 -1.54 -6.74
C LYS A 236 -23.00 -1.44 -7.89
N SER A 237 -23.01 -0.32 -8.64
CA SER A 237 -23.89 -0.13 -9.79
C SER A 237 -23.55 -1.04 -10.96
N ALA A 238 -22.28 -1.45 -11.09
CA ALA A 238 -21.83 -2.38 -12.14
C ALA A 238 -22.12 -3.86 -11.83
N ARG A 239 -22.64 -4.19 -10.64
CA ARG A 239 -23.15 -5.52 -10.30
C ARG A 239 -24.66 -5.49 -10.49
N PRO A 240 -25.21 -6.04 -11.60
CA PRO A 240 -26.64 -6.32 -11.64
C PRO A 240 -26.93 -7.33 -10.53
N ASP A 241 -28.00 -7.06 -9.80
CA ASP A 241 -28.48 -7.73 -8.61
C ASP A 241 -28.15 -9.24 -8.56
N GLY A 242 -27.44 -9.61 -7.47
CA GLY A 242 -27.26 -10.98 -7.02
C GLY A 242 -27.72 -11.07 -5.59
#